data_6b18ca8ad0a6c269e328b7a7e2d16912
#
_entry.id   6b18ca8ad0a6c269e328b7a7e2d16912
#
_cell.length_a   1.000
_cell.length_b   1.000
_cell.length_c   1.000
_cell.angle_alpha   90.00
_cell.angle_beta   90.00
_cell.angle_gamma   90.00
#
_symmetry.space_group_name_H-M   'P 1'
#
loop_
_entity.id
_entity.type
_entity.pdbx_description
1 polymer ?
#
loop_
_entity_poly.entity_id
_entity_poly.type
_entity_poly.pdbx_seq_one_letter_code
_entity_poly.pdbx_strand_id
1 'polypeptide(L)'
;MKKFDILIVGSGLAGVSTALELSKDYKIGLVTKKKLEDSNSYLAQGGINVLRDDDDRKVFIEDTMKAGHYKNNLKSVETMVDKSQEAIKFLMDLGVEFTKKDGQLDYAREGGHSASRGLHIDDEIGKGILDVLYKRLRERSNIEIFEDTPILDLIVKDGKCYGARSRDEVFISTNVVLATGGLGGLFNKSTNFPHISGDGLAMAIKNGVKIKDISYIQFHPTSLYEEGVERQLLISESARGEGAVLLNHKD
;
A
#
# COMPACT_ATOMS: atom_id res chain seq x y z
N MET A 1 -21.85 -11.77 -15.79
CA MET A 1 -20.95 -12.70 -15.09
C MET A 1 -19.65 -12.81 -15.87
N LYS A 2 -18.53 -12.51 -15.25
CA LYS A 2 -17.18 -12.52 -15.82
C LYS A 2 -16.33 -13.60 -15.17
N LYS A 3 -15.41 -14.22 -15.93
CA LYS A 3 -14.58 -15.31 -15.47
C LYS A 3 -13.09 -14.98 -15.62
N PHE A 4 -12.32 -15.24 -14.57
CA PHE A 4 -10.89 -15.00 -14.47
C PHE A 4 -10.19 -16.19 -13.78
N ASP A 5 -8.90 -16.34 -14.00
CA ASP A 5 -8.08 -17.26 -13.21
C ASP A 5 -7.83 -16.64 -11.83
N ILE A 6 -7.57 -15.34 -11.83
CA ILE A 6 -7.28 -14.57 -10.62
C ILE A 6 -8.11 -13.29 -10.61
N LEU A 7 -8.81 -13.04 -9.52
CA LEU A 7 -9.51 -11.78 -9.24
C LEU A 7 -8.75 -11.02 -8.16
N ILE A 8 -8.36 -9.78 -8.47
CA ILE A 8 -7.68 -8.89 -7.51
C ILE A 8 -8.64 -7.76 -7.15
N VAL A 9 -8.89 -7.58 -5.86
CA VAL A 9 -9.77 -6.52 -5.35
C VAL A 9 -8.93 -5.46 -4.66
N GLY A 10 -8.81 -4.30 -5.31
CA GLY A 10 -8.02 -3.15 -4.85
C GLY A 10 -6.91 -2.76 -5.83
N SER A 11 -6.79 -1.45 -6.08
CA SER A 11 -5.86 -0.82 -7.03
C SER A 11 -4.65 -0.14 -6.37
N GLY A 12 -4.48 -0.30 -5.06
CA GLY A 12 -3.28 0.17 -4.37
C GLY A 12 -2.03 -0.63 -4.76
N LEU A 13 -0.87 -0.25 -4.24
CA LEU A 13 0.42 -0.85 -4.58
C LEU A 13 0.41 -2.37 -4.50
N ALA A 14 -0.19 -2.95 -3.46
CA ALA A 14 -0.25 -4.41 -3.29
C ALA A 14 -1.01 -5.11 -4.42
N GLY A 15 -2.18 -4.58 -4.81
CA GLY A 15 -3.00 -5.18 -5.88
C GLY A 15 -2.34 -5.08 -7.25
N VAL A 16 -1.81 -3.90 -7.57
CA VAL A 16 -1.16 -3.63 -8.86
C VAL A 16 0.14 -4.41 -9.02
N SER A 17 0.98 -4.44 -7.98
CA SER A 17 2.22 -5.23 -7.99
C SER A 17 1.92 -6.72 -8.15
N THR A 18 0.90 -7.24 -7.44
CA THR A 18 0.47 -8.63 -7.62
C THR A 18 0.05 -8.91 -9.07
N ALA A 19 -0.73 -8.01 -9.68
CA ALA A 19 -1.19 -8.18 -11.06
C ALA A 19 -0.03 -8.20 -12.08
N LEU A 20 1.00 -7.36 -11.85
CA LEU A 20 2.14 -7.24 -12.74
C LEU A 20 3.16 -8.36 -12.57
N GLU A 21 3.31 -8.90 -11.36
CA GLU A 21 4.21 -10.03 -11.04
C GLU A 21 3.69 -11.36 -11.57
N LEU A 22 2.37 -11.52 -11.65
CA LEU A 22 1.77 -12.76 -12.14
C LEU A 22 2.06 -13.03 -13.63
N SER A 23 2.17 -14.30 -14.00
CA SER A 23 2.38 -14.73 -15.38
C SER A 23 1.33 -14.15 -16.33
N LYS A 24 1.77 -13.84 -17.54
CA LYS A 24 0.89 -13.37 -18.63
C LYS A 24 -0.10 -14.46 -19.12
N ASP A 25 0.09 -15.69 -18.70
CA ASP A 25 -0.80 -16.81 -19.05
C ASP A 25 -2.10 -16.78 -18.25
N TYR A 26 -2.12 -16.10 -17.10
CA TYR A 26 -3.34 -15.96 -16.30
C TYR A 26 -4.22 -14.82 -16.83
N LYS A 27 -5.52 -15.09 -16.96
CA LYS A 27 -6.53 -14.06 -17.16
C LYS A 27 -6.87 -13.43 -15.82
N ILE A 28 -6.54 -12.14 -15.67
CA ILE A 28 -6.65 -11.40 -14.41
C ILE A 28 -7.76 -10.35 -14.51
N GLY A 29 -8.65 -10.33 -13.51
CA GLY A 29 -9.57 -9.22 -13.28
C GLY A 29 -9.05 -8.37 -12.12
N LEU A 30 -8.83 -7.07 -12.34
CA LEU A 30 -8.52 -6.12 -11.27
C LEU A 30 -9.72 -5.20 -11.08
N VAL A 31 -10.28 -5.23 -9.87
CA VAL A 31 -11.50 -4.48 -9.53
C VAL A 31 -11.19 -3.45 -8.46
N THR A 32 -11.61 -2.22 -8.68
CA THR A 32 -11.45 -1.15 -7.71
C THR A 32 -12.74 -0.38 -7.45
N LYS A 33 -12.93 0.04 -6.21
CA LYS A 33 -14.14 0.72 -5.72
C LYS A 33 -14.34 2.10 -6.34
N LYS A 34 -13.24 2.76 -6.70
CA LYS A 34 -13.17 4.08 -7.33
C LYS A 34 -12.22 4.04 -8.52
N LYS A 35 -11.62 5.17 -8.92
CA LYS A 35 -10.55 5.19 -9.93
C LYS A 35 -9.29 4.51 -9.44
N LEU A 36 -8.39 4.14 -10.33
CA LEU A 36 -7.12 3.51 -9.97
C LEU A 36 -6.35 4.39 -8.99
N GLU A 37 -6.33 5.69 -9.24
CA GLU A 37 -5.58 6.70 -8.48
C GLU A 37 -6.19 6.99 -7.09
N ASP A 38 -7.46 6.63 -6.88
CA ASP A 38 -8.14 6.86 -5.59
C ASP A 38 -7.74 5.81 -4.53
N SER A 39 -6.44 5.65 -4.31
CA SER A 39 -5.87 4.73 -3.32
C SER A 39 -4.94 5.46 -2.35
N ASN A 40 -4.88 5.01 -1.09
CA ASN A 40 -3.93 5.57 -0.13
C ASN A 40 -2.47 5.38 -0.54
N SER A 41 -2.18 4.35 -1.33
CA SER A 41 -0.84 4.16 -1.91
C SER A 41 -0.45 5.29 -2.85
N TYR A 42 -1.41 5.85 -3.60
CA TYR A 42 -1.18 6.99 -4.50
C TYR A 42 -0.87 8.28 -3.73
N LEU A 43 -1.38 8.42 -2.52
CA LEU A 43 -1.16 9.57 -1.63
C LEU A 43 0.12 9.47 -0.79
N ALA A 44 0.84 8.35 -0.87
CA ALA A 44 2.01 8.13 -0.02
C ALA A 44 3.11 9.17 -0.30
N GLN A 45 3.59 9.77 0.77
CA GLN A 45 4.71 10.70 0.82
C GLN A 45 5.94 10.01 1.42
N GLY A 46 7.06 10.71 1.53
CA GLY A 46 8.30 10.20 2.09
C GLY A 46 9.02 9.25 1.14
N GLY A 47 9.40 8.08 1.61
CA GLY A 47 10.20 7.14 0.84
C GLY A 47 9.88 5.67 1.10
N ILE A 48 10.54 4.79 0.35
CA ILE A 48 10.57 3.35 0.59
C ILE A 48 11.92 2.98 1.18
N ASN A 49 11.91 2.47 2.41
CA ASN A 49 13.12 2.03 3.07
C ASN A 49 13.63 0.72 2.47
N VAL A 50 14.92 0.69 2.14
CA VAL A 50 15.58 -0.45 1.52
C VAL A 50 16.90 -0.77 2.23
N LEU A 51 17.21 -2.06 2.32
CA LEU A 51 18.50 -2.53 2.84
C LEU A 51 19.64 -1.97 1.98
N ARG A 52 20.59 -1.28 2.62
CA ARG A 52 21.74 -0.66 1.96
C ARG A 52 22.83 -1.68 1.62
N ASP A 53 23.22 -2.45 2.62
CA ASP A 53 24.26 -3.46 2.57
C ASP A 53 24.12 -4.44 3.73
N ASP A 54 25.02 -5.42 3.83
CA ASP A 54 24.97 -6.44 4.86
C ASP A 54 25.17 -5.87 6.28
N ASP A 55 25.97 -4.81 6.43
CA ASP A 55 26.23 -4.16 7.72
C ASP A 55 24.99 -3.42 8.23
N ASP A 56 24.17 -2.88 7.33
CA ASP A 56 22.93 -2.20 7.67
C ASP A 56 21.80 -3.15 8.12
N ARG A 57 21.85 -4.43 7.72
CA ARG A 57 20.78 -5.40 7.97
C ARG A 57 20.32 -5.45 9.42
N LYS A 58 21.25 -5.60 10.34
CA LYS A 58 20.97 -5.72 11.78
C LYS A 58 20.35 -4.43 12.32
N VAL A 59 20.86 -3.30 11.88
CA VAL A 59 20.39 -1.97 12.32
C VAL A 59 19.00 -1.69 11.78
N PHE A 60 18.71 -2.04 10.52
CA PHE A 60 17.39 -1.87 9.92
C PHE A 60 16.32 -2.74 10.62
N ILE A 61 16.66 -4.01 10.95
CA ILE A 61 15.77 -4.87 11.73
C ILE A 61 15.49 -4.25 13.11
N GLU A 62 16.52 -3.78 13.81
CA GLU A 62 16.38 -3.19 15.14
C GLU A 62 15.54 -1.91 15.12
N ASP A 63 15.78 -0.99 14.19
CA ASP A 63 14.97 0.22 14.00
C ASP A 63 13.48 -0.14 13.80
N THR A 64 13.21 -1.13 12.96
CA THR A 64 11.85 -1.59 12.68
C THR A 64 11.18 -2.23 13.90
N MET A 65 11.91 -3.07 14.63
CA MET A 65 11.43 -3.70 15.87
C MET A 65 11.12 -2.65 16.95
N LYS A 66 12.01 -1.67 17.10
CA LYS A 66 11.85 -0.56 18.04
C LYS A 66 10.63 0.30 17.69
N ALA A 67 10.45 0.66 16.42
CA ALA A 67 9.30 1.41 15.96
C ALA A 67 7.97 0.71 16.24
N GLY A 68 7.94 -0.61 16.16
CA GLY A 68 6.79 -1.44 16.53
C GLY A 68 6.71 -1.81 18.00
N HIS A 69 7.49 -1.16 18.87
CA HIS A 69 7.56 -1.47 20.31
C HIS A 69 7.83 -2.95 20.61
N TYR A 70 8.62 -3.62 19.74
CA TYR A 70 8.96 -5.05 19.80
C TYR A 70 7.73 -5.99 19.78
N LYS A 71 6.58 -5.52 19.30
CA LYS A 71 5.38 -6.34 19.09
C LYS A 71 5.32 -6.96 17.70
N ASN A 72 6.22 -6.58 16.82
CA ASN A 72 6.36 -7.10 15.48
C ASN A 72 6.67 -8.61 15.48
N ASN A 73 6.24 -9.30 14.45
CA ASN A 73 6.77 -10.64 14.18
C ASN A 73 8.16 -10.52 13.57
N LEU A 74 9.20 -10.95 14.31
CA LEU A 74 10.60 -10.82 13.89
C LEU A 74 10.85 -11.45 12.52
N LYS A 75 10.33 -12.66 12.27
CA LYS A 75 10.51 -13.33 10.98
C LYS A 75 9.92 -12.54 9.82
N SER A 76 8.79 -11.85 10.04
CA SER A 76 8.20 -10.97 9.01
C SER A 76 9.06 -9.74 8.76
N VAL A 77 9.64 -9.17 9.81
CA VAL A 77 10.57 -8.03 9.69
C VAL A 77 11.84 -8.45 8.95
N GLU A 78 12.45 -9.58 9.30
CA GLU A 78 13.61 -10.12 8.59
C GLU A 78 13.29 -10.35 7.10
N THR A 79 12.15 -10.96 6.79
CA THR A 79 11.73 -11.18 5.38
C THR A 79 11.57 -9.86 4.65
N MET A 80 10.95 -8.84 5.26
CA MET A 80 10.78 -7.51 4.67
C MET A 80 12.13 -6.86 4.37
N VAL A 81 13.06 -6.90 5.32
CA VAL A 81 14.40 -6.31 5.16
C VAL A 81 15.18 -7.05 4.07
N ASP A 82 15.24 -8.37 4.14
CA ASP A 82 16.02 -9.22 3.21
C ASP A 82 15.49 -9.14 1.77
N LYS A 83 14.17 -8.91 1.59
CA LYS A 83 13.53 -8.81 0.28
C LYS A 83 13.38 -7.39 -0.24
N SER A 84 13.80 -6.39 0.52
CA SER A 84 13.60 -4.98 0.14
C SER A 84 14.33 -4.60 -1.15
N GLN A 85 15.55 -5.07 -1.37
CA GLN A 85 16.31 -4.80 -2.59
C GLN A 85 15.67 -5.46 -3.82
N GLU A 86 15.15 -6.68 -3.68
CA GLU A 86 14.41 -7.38 -4.74
C GLU A 86 13.13 -6.61 -5.13
N ALA A 87 12.40 -6.10 -4.13
CA ALA A 87 11.21 -5.28 -4.36
C ALA A 87 11.53 -3.96 -5.10
N ILE A 88 12.61 -3.27 -4.72
CA ILE A 88 13.06 -2.06 -5.42
C ILE A 88 13.50 -2.38 -6.86
N LYS A 89 14.24 -3.47 -7.04
CA LYS A 89 14.65 -3.91 -8.37
C LYS A 89 13.43 -4.18 -9.27
N PHE A 90 12.40 -4.85 -8.75
CA PHE A 90 11.14 -5.08 -9.48
C PHE A 90 10.50 -3.75 -9.94
N LEU A 91 10.44 -2.73 -9.09
CA LEU A 91 9.90 -1.42 -9.46
C LEU A 91 10.75 -0.74 -10.55
N MET A 92 12.08 -0.78 -10.41
CA MET A 92 13.00 -0.22 -11.40
C MET A 92 12.93 -0.95 -12.76
N ASP A 93 12.81 -2.27 -12.76
CA ASP A 93 12.64 -3.08 -13.97
C ASP A 93 11.33 -2.74 -14.71
N LEU A 94 10.29 -2.28 -13.99
CA LEU A 94 9.06 -1.76 -14.57
C LEU A 94 9.17 -0.32 -15.08
N GLY A 95 10.27 0.38 -14.77
CA GLY A 95 10.56 1.72 -15.23
C GLY A 95 10.33 2.82 -14.20
N VAL A 96 10.20 2.48 -12.91
CA VAL A 96 10.17 3.48 -11.83
C VAL A 96 11.56 4.10 -11.70
N GLU A 97 11.63 5.41 -11.73
CA GLU A 97 12.85 6.19 -11.56
C GLU A 97 12.84 6.89 -10.20
N PHE A 98 13.70 6.43 -9.29
CA PHE A 98 13.94 7.08 -8.01
C PHE A 98 14.87 8.28 -8.15
N THR A 99 14.74 9.25 -7.25
CA THR A 99 15.60 10.44 -7.21
C THR A 99 17.08 10.05 -7.11
N LYS A 100 17.91 10.73 -7.87
CA LYS A 100 19.37 10.54 -7.91
C LYS A 100 20.09 11.82 -7.55
N LYS A 101 21.19 11.67 -6.82
CA LYS A 101 22.15 12.72 -6.54
C LYS A 101 23.53 12.29 -7.06
N ASP A 102 24.16 13.11 -7.85
CA ASP A 102 25.46 12.81 -8.48
C ASP A 102 25.50 11.47 -9.25
N GLY A 103 24.36 11.11 -9.88
CA GLY A 103 24.22 9.88 -10.66
C GLY A 103 23.95 8.60 -9.84
N GLN A 104 23.93 8.69 -8.53
CA GLN A 104 23.60 7.58 -7.61
C GLN A 104 22.23 7.78 -6.99
N LEU A 105 21.60 6.67 -6.53
CA LEU A 105 20.34 6.74 -5.80
C LEU A 105 20.50 7.60 -4.54
N ASP A 106 19.58 8.54 -4.34
CA ASP A 106 19.54 9.39 -3.16
C ASP A 106 18.69 8.73 -2.07
N TYR A 107 19.19 8.77 -0.84
CA TYR A 107 18.54 8.11 0.31
C TYR A 107 18.23 9.12 1.41
N ALA A 108 16.97 9.40 1.59
CA ALA A 108 16.47 10.22 2.69
C ALA A 108 16.50 9.47 4.03
N ARG A 109 16.54 10.22 5.11
CA ARG A 109 16.35 9.70 6.45
C ARG A 109 14.97 10.05 6.95
N GLU A 110 14.24 9.05 7.42
CA GLU A 110 12.95 9.23 8.06
C GLU A 110 13.08 9.16 9.60
N GLY A 111 12.12 9.76 10.32
CA GLY A 111 12.21 9.97 11.77
C GLY A 111 12.33 8.70 12.62
N GLY A 112 11.90 7.55 12.12
CA GLY A 112 11.99 6.27 12.81
C GLY A 112 13.31 5.50 12.56
N HIS A 113 14.18 6.00 11.69
CA HIS A 113 15.38 5.30 11.25
C HIS A 113 16.67 5.95 11.74
N SER A 114 17.63 5.11 12.14
CA SER A 114 18.98 5.55 12.56
C SER A 114 19.92 5.83 11.39
N ALA A 115 19.57 5.38 10.16
CA ALA A 115 20.33 5.59 8.94
C ALA A 115 19.43 6.03 7.78
N SER A 116 20.02 6.67 6.76
CA SER A 116 19.33 7.05 5.52
C SER A 116 19.12 5.82 4.64
N ARG A 117 17.86 5.37 4.48
CA ARG A 117 17.45 4.19 3.71
C ARG A 117 16.31 4.45 2.74
N GLY A 118 15.62 5.57 2.89
CA GLY A 118 14.41 5.90 2.13
C GLY A 118 14.73 6.32 0.71
N LEU A 119 14.44 5.46 -0.28
CA LEU A 119 14.39 5.88 -1.67
C LEU A 119 13.13 6.68 -1.90
N HIS A 120 13.24 7.80 -2.61
CA HIS A 120 12.14 8.74 -2.81
C HIS A 120 12.01 9.17 -4.27
N ILE A 121 10.87 9.77 -4.59
CA ILE A 121 10.59 10.46 -5.85
C ILE A 121 10.02 11.81 -5.44
N ASP A 122 10.87 12.80 -5.27
CA ASP A 122 10.54 14.06 -4.59
C ASP A 122 9.73 13.79 -3.30
N ASP A 123 8.60 14.44 -3.07
CA ASP A 123 7.68 14.15 -1.93
C ASP A 123 6.39 13.45 -2.39
N GLU A 124 6.40 12.81 -3.55
CA GLU A 124 5.23 12.14 -4.16
C GLU A 124 5.53 10.67 -4.53
N ILE A 125 6.19 9.92 -3.64
CA ILE A 125 6.65 8.55 -3.90
C ILE A 125 5.52 7.64 -4.39
N GLY A 126 4.35 7.72 -3.76
CA GLY A 126 3.20 6.89 -4.11
C GLY A 126 2.71 7.13 -5.52
N LYS A 127 2.52 8.40 -5.88
CA LYS A 127 2.13 8.83 -7.23
C LYS A 127 3.18 8.45 -8.26
N GLY A 128 4.46 8.77 -8.01
CA GLY A 128 5.55 8.48 -8.93
C GLY A 128 5.67 7.00 -9.27
N ILE A 129 5.50 6.12 -8.30
CA ILE A 129 5.48 4.66 -8.52
C ILE A 129 4.21 4.24 -9.25
N LEU A 130 3.04 4.61 -8.75
CA LEU A 130 1.78 4.08 -9.27
C LEU A 130 1.45 4.58 -10.68
N ASP A 131 1.84 5.78 -11.07
CA ASP A 131 1.69 6.25 -12.46
C ASP A 131 2.41 5.32 -13.44
N VAL A 132 3.63 4.89 -13.11
CA VAL A 132 4.38 3.92 -13.91
C VAL A 132 3.68 2.56 -13.91
N LEU A 133 3.30 2.06 -12.73
CA LEU A 133 2.67 0.75 -12.62
C LEU A 133 1.30 0.70 -13.31
N TYR A 134 0.49 1.76 -13.24
CA TYR A 134 -0.81 1.84 -13.95
C TYR A 134 -0.61 1.86 -15.47
N LYS A 135 0.43 2.53 -15.96
CA LYS A 135 0.80 2.45 -17.37
C LYS A 135 1.11 1.02 -17.78
N ARG A 136 1.98 0.32 -17.02
CA ARG A 136 2.33 -1.09 -17.28
C ARG A 136 1.11 -2.02 -17.18
N LEU A 137 0.22 -1.75 -16.23
CA LEU A 137 -1.02 -2.50 -16.07
C LEU A 137 -1.91 -2.41 -17.33
N ARG A 138 -2.06 -1.20 -17.88
CA ARG A 138 -2.86 -0.96 -19.11
C ARG A 138 -2.22 -1.55 -20.38
N GLU A 139 -0.90 -1.78 -20.38
CA GLU A 139 -0.17 -2.45 -21.48
C GLU A 139 -0.37 -3.98 -21.49
N ARG A 140 -0.90 -4.57 -20.41
CA ARG A 140 -1.09 -6.00 -20.23
C ARG A 140 -2.44 -6.47 -20.76
N SER A 141 -2.47 -7.11 -21.92
CA SER A 141 -3.72 -7.61 -22.55
C SER A 141 -4.44 -8.71 -21.77
N ASN A 142 -3.75 -9.37 -20.85
CA ASN A 142 -4.33 -10.41 -20.00
C ASN A 142 -4.98 -9.86 -18.71
N ILE A 143 -4.96 -8.54 -18.49
CA ILE A 143 -5.54 -7.87 -17.33
C ILE A 143 -6.74 -7.03 -17.76
N GLU A 144 -7.91 -7.31 -17.20
CA GLU A 144 -9.12 -6.51 -17.39
C GLU A 144 -9.39 -5.68 -16.12
N ILE A 145 -9.50 -4.36 -16.27
CA ILE A 145 -9.63 -3.41 -15.16
C ILE A 145 -11.09 -2.96 -15.05
N PHE A 146 -11.60 -2.95 -13.82
CA PHE A 146 -12.96 -2.52 -13.48
C PHE A 146 -12.89 -1.43 -12.41
N GLU A 147 -12.97 -0.19 -12.87
CA GLU A 147 -13.08 0.96 -11.97
C GLU A 147 -14.55 1.20 -11.54
N ASP A 148 -14.73 2.01 -10.50
CA ASP A 148 -16.05 2.38 -9.95
C ASP A 148 -16.92 1.15 -9.65
N THR A 149 -16.27 0.03 -9.28
CA THR A 149 -16.93 -1.26 -9.11
C THR A 149 -16.71 -1.78 -7.67
N PRO A 150 -17.49 -1.26 -6.69
CA PRO A 150 -17.36 -1.71 -5.31
C PRO A 150 -17.78 -3.18 -5.17
N ILE A 151 -16.87 -4.00 -4.65
CA ILE A 151 -17.19 -5.38 -4.27
C ILE A 151 -17.97 -5.36 -2.96
N LEU A 152 -19.12 -6.02 -2.96
CA LEU A 152 -20.05 -6.06 -1.84
C LEU A 152 -19.89 -7.35 -1.00
N ASP A 153 -19.46 -8.45 -1.64
CA ASP A 153 -19.32 -9.73 -0.95
C ASP A 153 -18.41 -10.70 -1.72
N LEU A 154 -17.88 -11.68 -1.00
CA LEU A 154 -17.22 -12.83 -1.58
C LEU A 154 -18.24 -13.93 -1.90
N ILE A 155 -17.95 -14.74 -2.91
CA ILE A 155 -18.73 -15.93 -3.23
C ILE A 155 -18.02 -17.12 -2.60
N VAL A 156 -18.52 -17.53 -1.45
CA VAL A 156 -17.93 -18.64 -0.68
C VAL A 156 -18.94 -19.78 -0.58
N LYS A 157 -18.47 -20.99 -0.85
CA LYS A 157 -19.23 -22.24 -0.68
C LYS A 157 -18.30 -23.31 -0.13
N ASP A 158 -18.74 -24.02 0.88
CA ASP A 158 -18.02 -25.14 1.52
C ASP A 158 -16.59 -24.74 1.95
N GLY A 159 -16.44 -23.52 2.51
CA GLY A 159 -15.16 -22.97 2.97
C GLY A 159 -14.19 -22.55 1.86
N LYS A 160 -14.60 -22.59 0.60
CA LYS A 160 -13.78 -22.21 -0.56
C LYS A 160 -14.35 -20.95 -1.24
N CYS A 161 -13.49 -19.99 -1.54
CA CYS A 161 -13.84 -18.79 -2.30
C CYS A 161 -13.82 -19.08 -3.81
N TYR A 162 -14.87 -18.67 -4.51
CA TYR A 162 -15.06 -18.85 -5.96
C TYR A 162 -15.16 -17.54 -6.72
N GLY A 163 -14.95 -16.40 -6.06
CA GLY A 163 -15.04 -15.10 -6.67
C GLY A 163 -15.62 -14.06 -5.75
N ALA A 164 -16.14 -13.00 -6.35
CA ALA A 164 -16.76 -11.88 -5.65
C ALA A 164 -17.93 -11.30 -6.46
N ARG A 165 -18.77 -10.49 -5.81
CA ARG A 165 -19.87 -9.80 -6.47
C ARG A 165 -19.89 -8.32 -6.13
N SER A 166 -20.17 -7.50 -7.12
CA SER A 166 -20.58 -6.12 -6.99
C SER A 166 -22.11 -6.00 -7.03
N ARG A 167 -22.62 -4.78 -7.17
CA ARG A 167 -24.07 -4.58 -7.37
C ARG A 167 -24.54 -5.18 -8.70
N ASP A 168 -23.76 -4.95 -9.77
CA ASP A 168 -24.21 -5.18 -11.14
C ASP A 168 -23.47 -6.37 -11.80
N GLU A 169 -22.33 -6.80 -11.23
CA GLU A 169 -21.48 -7.83 -11.81
C GLU A 169 -21.15 -8.94 -10.82
N VAL A 170 -21.03 -10.16 -11.36
CA VAL A 170 -20.53 -11.34 -10.67
C VAL A 170 -19.21 -11.74 -11.32
N PHE A 171 -18.16 -11.80 -10.52
CA PHE A 171 -16.81 -12.19 -10.89
C PHE A 171 -16.52 -13.59 -10.35
N ILE A 172 -16.35 -14.57 -11.22
CA ILE A 172 -15.95 -15.92 -10.85
C ILE A 172 -14.46 -16.08 -11.11
N SER A 173 -13.75 -16.64 -10.13
CA SER A 173 -12.31 -16.90 -10.27
C SER A 173 -11.86 -18.07 -9.43
N THR A 174 -10.75 -18.70 -9.83
CA THR A 174 -10.11 -19.77 -9.07
C THR A 174 -9.45 -19.26 -7.80
N ASN A 175 -8.92 -18.02 -7.85
CA ASN A 175 -8.26 -17.38 -6.74
C ASN A 175 -8.74 -15.92 -6.60
N VAL A 176 -8.93 -15.46 -5.38
CA VAL A 176 -9.26 -14.06 -5.05
C VAL A 176 -8.18 -13.49 -4.17
N VAL A 177 -7.63 -12.36 -4.57
CA VAL A 177 -6.66 -11.57 -3.79
C VAL A 177 -7.38 -10.36 -3.24
N LEU A 178 -7.47 -10.24 -1.91
CA LEU A 178 -7.97 -9.05 -1.24
C LEU A 178 -6.82 -8.09 -0.97
N ALA A 179 -6.71 -7.03 -1.77
CA ALA A 179 -5.74 -5.95 -1.64
C ALA A 179 -6.44 -4.61 -1.34
N THR A 180 -7.48 -4.66 -0.51
CA THR A 180 -8.47 -3.60 -0.28
C THR A 180 -8.01 -2.48 0.66
N GLY A 181 -6.76 -2.51 1.11
CA GLY A 181 -6.23 -1.54 2.06
C GLY A 181 -6.81 -1.68 3.47
N GLY A 182 -6.71 -0.61 4.23
CA GLY A 182 -7.12 -0.56 5.64
C GLY A 182 -8.54 -0.04 5.85
N LEU A 183 -8.72 0.64 6.99
CA LEU A 183 -10.02 1.14 7.45
C LEU A 183 -9.97 2.61 7.93
N GLY A 184 -8.94 3.35 7.53
CA GLY A 184 -8.72 4.73 7.97
C GLY A 184 -9.84 5.70 7.63
N GLY A 185 -10.63 5.42 6.58
CA GLY A 185 -11.80 6.21 6.21
C GLY A 185 -12.98 6.13 7.19
N LEU A 186 -12.94 5.23 8.18
CA LEU A 186 -13.97 5.15 9.24
C LEU A 186 -13.78 6.24 10.32
N PHE A 187 -12.65 6.92 10.36
CA PHE A 187 -12.37 7.95 11.35
C PHE A 187 -12.76 9.33 10.83
N ASN A 188 -13.44 10.11 11.66
CA ASN A 188 -13.93 11.45 11.31
C ASN A 188 -12.82 12.44 10.91
N LYS A 189 -11.61 12.25 11.46
CA LYS A 189 -10.42 13.03 11.13
C LYS A 189 -9.36 12.06 10.63
N SER A 190 -9.16 12.04 9.33
CA SER A 190 -8.29 11.07 8.69
C SER A 190 -7.55 11.70 7.51
N THR A 191 -6.33 11.23 7.26
CA THR A 191 -5.57 11.55 6.06
C THR A 191 -5.84 10.56 4.91
N ASN A 192 -6.67 9.53 5.19
CA ASN A 192 -7.07 8.52 4.21
C ASN A 192 -8.22 9.01 3.33
N PHE A 193 -8.40 8.41 2.17
CA PHE A 193 -9.65 8.58 1.44
C PHE A 193 -10.84 8.06 2.25
N PRO A 194 -11.97 8.78 2.30
CA PRO A 194 -13.15 8.38 3.09
C PRO A 194 -13.74 7.02 2.67
N HIS A 195 -13.56 6.63 1.41
CA HIS A 195 -14.07 5.36 0.91
C HIS A 195 -13.22 4.14 1.30
N ILE A 196 -12.05 4.32 1.92
CA ILE A 196 -11.21 3.23 2.45
C ILE A 196 -11.75 2.81 3.83
N SER A 197 -12.81 2.05 3.82
CA SER A 197 -13.67 1.76 4.97
C SER A 197 -13.58 0.32 5.51
N GLY A 198 -12.54 -0.43 5.12
CA GLY A 198 -12.32 -1.79 5.63
C GLY A 198 -13.22 -2.85 5.00
N ASP A 199 -13.70 -2.65 3.78
CA ASP A 199 -14.65 -3.55 3.11
C ASP A 199 -14.11 -4.98 2.99
N GLY A 200 -12.82 -5.14 2.62
CA GLY A 200 -12.19 -6.48 2.55
C GLY A 200 -12.12 -7.16 3.90
N LEU A 201 -11.86 -6.40 4.96
CA LEU A 201 -11.86 -6.91 6.32
C LEU A 201 -13.27 -7.36 6.74
N ALA A 202 -14.29 -6.55 6.44
CA ALA A 202 -15.68 -6.89 6.72
C ALA A 202 -16.12 -8.17 5.98
N MET A 203 -15.75 -8.30 4.69
CA MET A 203 -16.01 -9.51 3.90
C MET A 203 -15.28 -10.73 4.48
N ALA A 204 -14.05 -10.58 4.93
CA ALA A 204 -13.27 -11.64 5.56
C ALA A 204 -13.92 -12.12 6.87
N ILE A 205 -14.31 -11.20 7.75
CA ILE A 205 -15.01 -11.51 9.01
C ILE A 205 -16.31 -12.25 8.74
N LYS A 206 -17.13 -11.73 7.82
CA LYS A 206 -18.40 -12.35 7.43
C LYS A 206 -18.26 -13.80 6.96
N ASN A 207 -17.15 -14.11 6.33
CA ASN A 207 -16.84 -15.45 5.81
C ASN A 207 -15.98 -16.30 6.77
N GLY A 208 -15.90 -15.93 8.04
CA GLY A 208 -15.26 -16.73 9.09
C GLY A 208 -13.73 -16.73 9.06
N VAL A 209 -13.09 -15.81 8.34
CA VAL A 209 -11.65 -15.65 8.35
C VAL A 209 -11.19 -15.11 9.70
N LYS A 210 -10.17 -15.71 10.29
CA LYS A 210 -9.60 -15.25 11.56
C LYS A 210 -8.94 -13.89 11.38
N ILE A 211 -9.30 -12.95 12.24
CA ILE A 211 -8.73 -11.60 12.28
C ILE A 211 -7.75 -11.51 13.44
N LYS A 212 -6.64 -10.84 13.23
CA LYS A 212 -5.61 -10.60 14.22
C LYS A 212 -5.26 -9.12 14.26
N ASP A 213 -4.96 -8.61 15.45
CA ASP A 213 -4.41 -7.27 15.69
C ASP A 213 -5.26 -6.11 15.12
N ILE A 214 -6.58 -6.27 15.02
CA ILE A 214 -7.51 -5.27 14.45
C ILE A 214 -7.51 -3.93 15.23
N SER A 215 -7.06 -3.94 16.49
CA SER A 215 -6.93 -2.74 17.32
C SER A 215 -5.70 -1.91 17.01
N TYR A 216 -4.79 -2.40 16.15
CA TYR A 216 -3.59 -1.67 15.78
C TYR A 216 -3.90 -0.63 14.71
N ILE A 217 -4.15 0.58 15.17
CA ILE A 217 -4.37 1.77 14.33
C ILE A 217 -3.20 2.71 14.54
N GLN A 218 -2.55 3.11 13.46
CA GLN A 218 -1.50 4.11 13.50
C GLN A 218 -2.11 5.51 13.38
N PHE A 219 -1.82 6.36 14.35
CA PHE A 219 -2.09 7.79 14.27
C PHE A 219 -0.86 8.51 13.73
N HIS A 220 -0.99 9.16 12.58
CA HIS A 220 0.12 9.97 12.06
C HIS A 220 0.30 11.19 12.97
N PRO A 221 1.53 11.49 13.41
CA PRO A 221 1.77 12.51 14.42
C PRO A 221 1.59 13.96 13.93
N THR A 222 1.61 14.17 12.61
CA THR A 222 1.48 15.51 12.03
C THR A 222 0.52 15.52 10.85
N SER A 223 -0.62 16.18 11.04
CA SER A 223 -1.55 16.53 9.97
C SER A 223 -2.07 17.93 10.19
N LEU A 224 -2.35 18.64 9.11
CA LEU A 224 -3.03 19.94 9.20
C LEU A 224 -4.50 19.68 9.54
N TYR A 225 -4.96 20.22 10.66
CA TYR A 225 -6.38 20.19 10.99
C TYR A 225 -7.12 21.30 10.25
N GLU A 226 -8.10 20.91 9.46
CA GLU A 226 -9.01 21.83 8.77
C GLU A 226 -10.45 21.39 8.99
N GLU A 227 -11.32 22.31 9.40
CA GLU A 227 -12.73 22.02 9.63
C GLU A 227 -13.49 21.91 8.30
N GLY A 228 -14.40 20.96 8.21
CA GLY A 228 -15.27 20.78 7.02
C GLY A 228 -14.62 20.06 5.85
N VAL A 229 -13.36 19.68 5.91
CA VAL A 229 -12.74 18.87 4.86
C VAL A 229 -12.93 17.37 5.14
N GLU A 230 -13.17 16.61 4.09
CA GLU A 230 -13.36 15.15 4.19
C GLU A 230 -12.05 14.42 4.52
N ARG A 231 -10.91 14.93 4.05
CA ARG A 231 -9.60 14.35 4.23
C ARG A 231 -8.60 15.40 4.68
N GLN A 232 -7.96 15.16 5.82
CA GLN A 232 -6.94 16.06 6.36
C GLN A 232 -5.64 15.97 5.55
N LEU A 233 -4.96 17.10 5.38
CA LEU A 233 -3.65 17.13 4.71
C LEU A 233 -2.59 16.53 5.63
N LEU A 234 -1.84 15.58 5.09
CA LEU A 234 -0.67 15.02 5.76
C LEU A 234 0.51 15.97 5.61
N ILE A 235 1.14 16.31 6.73
CA ILE A 235 2.45 16.97 6.73
C ILE A 235 3.50 15.88 6.67
N SER A 236 4.31 15.87 5.62
CA SER A 236 5.29 14.83 5.34
C SER A 236 6.20 14.54 6.54
N GLU A 237 6.50 13.27 6.76
CA GLU A 237 7.45 12.85 7.79
C GLU A 237 8.87 13.33 7.50
N SER A 238 9.20 13.59 6.26
CA SER A 238 10.47 14.19 5.83
C SER A 238 10.77 15.49 6.56
N ALA A 239 9.74 16.33 6.81
CA ALA A 239 9.91 17.56 7.58
C ALA A 239 10.51 17.31 8.97
N ARG A 240 10.04 16.24 9.66
CA ARG A 240 10.60 15.84 10.97
C ARG A 240 11.97 15.16 10.83
N GLY A 241 12.18 14.41 9.77
CA GLY A 241 13.46 13.80 9.43
C GLY A 241 14.56 14.86 9.26
N GLU A 242 14.21 16.00 8.67
CA GLU A 242 15.09 17.18 8.52
C GLU A 242 15.15 18.07 9.76
N GLY A 243 14.55 17.66 10.88
CA GLY A 243 14.67 18.33 12.16
C GLY A 243 13.57 19.34 12.51
N ALA A 244 12.47 19.38 11.74
CA ALA A 244 11.33 20.24 12.08
C ALA A 244 10.67 19.79 13.39
N VAL A 245 10.28 20.75 14.22
CA VAL A 245 9.59 20.54 15.49
C VAL A 245 8.27 21.29 15.52
N LEU A 246 7.32 20.75 16.27
CA LEU A 246 6.07 21.45 16.54
C LEU A 246 6.30 22.48 17.63
N LEU A 247 6.00 23.73 17.33
CA LEU A 247 6.05 24.82 18.29
C LEU A 247 4.63 25.21 18.71
N ASN A 248 4.46 25.67 19.94
CA ASN A 248 3.22 26.31 20.37
C ASN A 248 3.35 27.83 20.19
N HIS A 249 2.26 28.58 20.43
CA HIS A 249 2.21 30.02 20.21
C HIS A 249 3.08 30.84 21.19
N LYS A 250 3.80 30.21 22.11
CA LYS A 250 4.68 30.86 23.09
C LYS A 250 6.16 30.59 22.83
N ASP A 251 6.47 29.67 21.94
CA ASP A 251 7.80 29.32 21.47
C ASP A 251 8.04 30.00 20.11
#